data_7d31dc751795ef1aa9be2ec25ef7ddce
#
_entry.id   7d31dc751795ef1aa9be2ec25ef7ddce
#
_cell.length_a   1.000
_cell.length_b   1.000
_cell.length_c   1.000
_cell.angle_alpha   90.00
_cell.angle_beta   90.00
_cell.angle_gamma   90.00
#
_symmetry.space_group_name_H-M   'P 1'
#
loop_
_entity.id
_entity.type
_entity.pdbx_description
1 polymer ?
#
loop_
_entity_poly.entity_id
_entity_poly.type
_entity_poly.pdbx_seq_one_letter_code
_entity_poly.pdbx_strand_id
1 'polypeptide(L)'
;ANTLAKMACGVADNLLLTSYLSAKCRVAVAPAMDLDMYAHAATQRNLEQLRRDGVHVIEPEQGELASGLVGKGRMAEPSHIVKEVDALLGSATLAGRRFVVTAGATIEAIDPVRYISNHSTGKMGYAVAGELAARGAAVTLVSGRTNLATPEGVDRVDVVSAEDMYNATVKAFEGADGAIM
;
A
#
# COMPACT_ATOMS: atom_id res chain seq x y z
N ALA A 1 10.70 -7.51 23.54
CA ALA A 1 12.17 -7.38 23.51
C ALA A 1 12.88 -8.73 23.46
N ASN A 2 12.60 -9.65 24.39
CA ASN A 2 13.33 -10.93 24.53
C ASN A 2 13.34 -11.76 23.22
N THR A 3 12.18 -12.03 22.64
CA THR A 3 12.05 -12.83 21.39
C THR A 3 12.83 -12.19 20.25
N LEU A 4 12.69 -10.86 20.06
CA LEU A 4 13.42 -10.14 19.01
C LEU A 4 14.94 -10.20 19.20
N ALA A 5 15.42 -10.09 20.43
CA ALA A 5 16.85 -10.23 20.72
C ALA A 5 17.37 -11.62 20.37
N LYS A 6 16.63 -12.67 20.73
CA LYS A 6 16.97 -14.05 20.39
C LYS A 6 16.94 -14.31 18.87
N MET A 7 15.94 -13.79 18.17
CA MET A 7 15.87 -13.85 16.71
C MET A 7 17.12 -13.19 16.09
N ALA A 8 17.44 -11.96 16.50
CA ALA A 8 18.58 -11.22 15.97
C ALA A 8 19.94 -11.87 16.24
N CYS A 9 20.03 -12.67 17.32
CA CYS A 9 21.26 -13.39 17.70
C CYS A 9 21.29 -14.87 17.24
N GLY A 10 20.25 -15.35 16.55
CA GLY A 10 20.19 -16.73 16.06
C GLY A 10 20.02 -17.79 17.15
N VAL A 11 19.38 -17.45 18.29
CA VAL A 11 19.12 -18.39 19.37
C VAL A 11 17.85 -19.21 19.07
N ALA A 12 17.93 -20.53 19.23
CA ALA A 12 16.85 -21.48 18.96
C ALA A 12 16.52 -22.32 20.19
N ASP A 13 16.05 -21.70 21.26
CA ASP A 13 15.75 -22.34 22.54
C ASP A 13 14.27 -22.72 22.74
N ASN A 14 13.43 -22.49 21.72
CA ASN A 14 12.03 -22.88 21.72
C ASN A 14 11.51 -23.09 20.30
N LEU A 15 10.28 -23.62 20.18
CA LEU A 15 9.66 -23.94 18.90
C LEU A 15 9.60 -22.74 17.94
N LEU A 16 9.19 -21.57 18.46
CA LEU A 16 9.06 -20.35 17.63
C LEU A 16 10.40 -19.97 16.99
N LEU A 17 11.46 -19.93 17.79
CA LEU A 17 12.78 -19.51 17.33
C LEU A 17 13.43 -20.56 16.42
N THR A 18 13.21 -21.85 16.68
CA THR A 18 13.63 -22.93 15.79
C THR A 18 12.92 -22.86 14.45
N SER A 19 11.59 -22.61 14.47
CA SER A 19 10.80 -22.41 13.24
C SER A 19 11.27 -21.19 12.47
N TYR A 20 11.58 -20.09 13.14
CA TYR A 20 12.12 -18.87 12.52
C TYR A 20 13.44 -19.16 11.79
N LEU A 21 14.40 -19.80 12.44
CA LEU A 21 15.70 -20.11 11.84
C LEU A 21 15.63 -21.10 10.67
N SER A 22 14.60 -21.94 10.62
CA SER A 22 14.35 -22.88 9.53
C SER A 22 13.39 -22.36 8.44
N ALA A 23 12.83 -21.15 8.61
CA ALA A 23 11.86 -20.59 7.70
C ALA A 23 12.49 -20.27 6.33
N LYS A 24 11.86 -20.74 5.27
CA LYS A 24 12.20 -20.42 3.87
C LYS A 24 11.21 -19.42 3.25
N CYS A 25 10.23 -18.98 4.02
CA CYS A 25 9.23 -17.98 3.64
C CYS A 25 9.62 -16.59 4.14
N ARG A 26 8.89 -15.58 3.69
CA ARG A 26 9.00 -14.23 4.26
C ARG A 26 8.55 -14.26 5.72
N VAL A 27 9.26 -13.53 6.57
CA VAL A 27 8.95 -13.41 8.00
C VAL A 27 8.65 -11.96 8.31
N ALA A 28 7.56 -11.73 9.04
CA ALA A 28 7.21 -10.43 9.59
C ALA A 28 7.12 -10.49 11.11
N VAL A 29 7.43 -9.39 11.77
CA VAL A 29 7.28 -9.22 13.23
C VAL A 29 6.52 -7.93 13.54
N ALA A 30 5.55 -8.00 14.45
CA ALA A 30 4.83 -6.85 14.98
C ALA A 30 5.23 -6.64 16.45
N PRO A 31 6.21 -5.78 16.75
CA PRO A 31 6.68 -5.55 18.11
C PRO A 31 5.62 -4.91 18.99
N ALA A 32 5.58 -5.36 20.27
CA ALA A 32 4.83 -4.71 21.33
C ALA A 32 5.66 -4.74 22.61
N MET A 33 5.92 -3.58 23.20
CA MET A 33 6.69 -3.46 24.44
C MET A 33 6.53 -2.05 25.03
N ASP A 34 6.97 -1.88 26.26
CA ASP A 34 6.94 -0.57 26.91
C ASP A 34 7.85 0.43 26.21
N LEU A 35 7.54 1.72 26.37
CA LEU A 35 8.20 2.86 25.73
C LEU A 35 9.72 2.80 25.89
N ASP A 36 10.20 2.67 27.13
CA ASP A 36 11.63 2.65 27.43
C ASP A 36 12.33 1.40 26.86
N MET A 37 11.63 0.27 26.86
CA MET A 37 12.13 -0.96 26.23
C MET A 37 12.24 -0.83 24.71
N TYR A 38 11.28 -0.15 24.09
CA TYR A 38 11.32 0.09 22.63
C TYR A 38 12.44 1.07 22.27
N ALA A 39 12.58 2.17 23.03
CA ALA A 39 13.60 3.19 22.81
C ALA A 39 15.03 2.72 23.14
N HIS A 40 15.17 1.63 23.93
CA HIS A 40 16.46 1.16 24.37
C HIS A 40 17.39 0.79 23.20
N ALA A 41 18.64 1.26 23.25
CA ALA A 41 19.61 1.08 22.17
C ALA A 41 19.81 -0.39 21.75
N ALA A 42 19.74 -1.35 22.69
CA ALA A 42 19.83 -2.77 22.36
C ALA A 42 18.63 -3.26 21.54
N THR A 43 17.41 -2.78 21.86
CA THR A 43 16.20 -3.12 21.11
C THR A 43 16.28 -2.56 19.69
N GLN A 44 16.69 -1.31 19.54
CA GLN A 44 16.84 -0.69 18.22
C GLN A 44 17.89 -1.39 17.36
N ARG A 45 19.05 -1.78 17.94
CA ARG A 45 20.06 -2.59 17.22
C ARG A 45 19.50 -3.94 16.78
N ASN A 46 18.73 -4.62 17.61
CA ASN A 46 18.13 -5.90 17.28
C ASN A 46 17.08 -5.78 16.16
N LEU A 47 16.26 -4.74 16.18
CA LEU A 47 15.31 -4.46 15.12
C LEU A 47 16.01 -4.15 13.79
N GLU A 48 17.07 -3.36 13.83
CA GLU A 48 17.88 -3.06 12.67
C GLU A 48 18.57 -4.31 12.10
N GLN A 49 19.10 -5.17 12.99
CA GLN A 49 19.69 -6.46 12.55
C GLN A 49 18.62 -7.33 11.87
N LEU A 50 17.44 -7.46 12.45
CA LEU A 50 16.35 -8.23 11.83
C LEU A 50 15.95 -7.69 10.46
N ARG A 51 15.92 -6.35 10.28
CA ARG A 51 15.67 -5.75 8.95
C ARG A 51 16.77 -6.12 7.95
N ARG A 52 18.03 -6.10 8.36
CA ARG A 52 19.18 -6.52 7.52
C ARG A 52 19.10 -7.99 7.14
N ASP A 53 18.58 -8.82 8.05
CA ASP A 53 18.37 -10.26 7.82
C ASP A 53 17.12 -10.55 6.95
N GLY A 54 16.43 -9.51 6.48
CA GLY A 54 15.27 -9.63 5.60
C GLY A 54 13.93 -9.84 6.33
N VAL A 55 13.89 -9.67 7.64
CA VAL A 55 12.65 -9.71 8.42
C VAL A 55 11.91 -8.39 8.26
N HIS A 56 10.64 -8.46 7.86
CA HIS A 56 9.77 -7.30 7.78
C HIS A 56 9.32 -6.88 9.19
N VAL A 57 9.68 -5.68 9.60
CA VAL A 57 9.31 -5.14 10.91
C VAL A 57 8.15 -4.18 10.75
N ILE A 58 6.96 -4.62 11.18
CA ILE A 58 5.77 -3.76 11.24
C ILE A 58 5.96 -2.80 12.41
N GLU A 59 5.97 -1.50 12.13
CA GLU A 59 6.25 -0.50 13.14
C GLU A 59 5.16 -0.47 14.23
N PRO A 60 5.54 -0.41 15.52
CA PRO A 60 4.58 -0.20 16.59
C PRO A 60 3.95 1.19 16.50
N GLU A 61 2.69 1.27 16.90
CA GLU A 61 1.92 2.50 16.93
C GLU A 61 2.14 3.28 18.23
N GLN A 62 1.72 4.53 18.18
CA GLN A 62 1.68 5.39 19.36
C GLN A 62 0.34 5.21 20.08
N GLY A 63 0.36 5.03 21.40
CA GLY A 63 -0.85 4.87 22.19
C GLY A 63 -0.56 4.54 23.65
N GLU A 64 -1.62 4.23 24.39
CA GLU A 64 -1.51 3.78 25.78
C GLU A 64 -0.89 2.37 25.82
N LEU A 65 0.07 2.20 26.72
CA LEU A 65 0.82 0.97 26.94
C LEU A 65 0.33 0.27 28.21
N ALA A 66 0.69 -1.00 28.39
CA ALA A 66 0.30 -1.78 29.57
C ALA A 66 0.76 -1.17 30.90
N SER A 67 1.80 -0.32 30.88
CA SER A 67 2.29 0.44 32.01
C SER A 67 1.44 1.69 32.35
N GLY A 68 0.46 2.04 31.49
CA GLY A 68 -0.30 3.30 31.59
C GLY A 68 0.42 4.50 30.97
N LEU A 69 1.64 4.33 30.48
CA LEU A 69 2.34 5.38 29.73
C LEU A 69 1.78 5.49 28.30
N VAL A 70 1.90 6.66 27.71
CA VAL A 70 1.51 6.91 26.31
C VAL A 70 2.75 7.16 25.47
N GLY A 71 2.96 6.33 24.43
CA GLY A 71 4.12 6.48 23.59
C GLY A 71 4.21 5.42 22.49
N LYS A 72 5.33 5.41 21.76
CA LYS A 72 5.61 4.42 20.71
C LYS A 72 6.02 3.09 21.35
N GLY A 73 5.29 2.03 21.07
CA GLY A 73 5.55 0.69 21.63
C GLY A 73 4.29 -0.18 21.66
N ARG A 74 3.11 0.41 21.37
CA ARG A 74 1.86 -0.32 21.24
C ARG A 74 1.90 -1.15 19.96
N MET A 75 1.44 -2.39 20.02
CA MET A 75 1.30 -3.23 18.83
C MET A 75 0.41 -2.52 17.79
N ALA A 76 0.83 -2.57 16.53
CA ALA A 76 0.01 -2.08 15.43
C ALA A 76 -1.38 -2.72 15.44
N GLU A 77 -2.40 -1.96 15.05
CA GLU A 77 -3.78 -2.47 15.00
C GLU A 77 -3.86 -3.69 14.06
N PRO A 78 -4.70 -4.69 14.37
CA PRO A 78 -4.80 -5.90 13.57
C PRO A 78 -5.08 -5.64 12.08
N SER A 79 -5.89 -4.63 11.78
CA SER A 79 -6.17 -4.21 10.40
C SER A 79 -4.94 -3.69 9.67
N HIS A 80 -4.05 -2.98 10.38
CA HIS A 80 -2.77 -2.52 9.83
C HIS A 80 -1.81 -3.69 9.62
N ILE A 81 -1.71 -4.61 10.59
CA ILE A 81 -0.89 -5.83 10.44
C ILE A 81 -1.31 -6.64 9.22
N VAL A 82 -2.63 -6.86 9.03
CA VAL A 82 -3.15 -7.59 7.86
C VAL A 82 -2.78 -6.86 6.56
N LYS A 83 -2.95 -5.54 6.50
CA LYS A 83 -2.58 -4.74 5.33
C LYS A 83 -1.09 -4.86 4.99
N GLU A 84 -0.21 -4.79 6.00
CA GLU A 84 1.24 -4.96 5.83
C GLU A 84 1.61 -6.38 5.36
N VAL A 85 0.94 -7.40 5.91
CA VAL A 85 1.13 -8.79 5.49
C VAL A 85 0.65 -9.00 4.06
N ASP A 86 -0.51 -8.47 3.69
CA ASP A 86 -1.02 -8.53 2.32
C ASP A 86 -0.07 -7.84 1.34
N ALA A 87 0.48 -6.68 1.69
CA ALA A 87 1.50 -6.00 0.90
C ALA A 87 2.79 -6.83 0.79
N LEU A 88 3.20 -7.47 1.88
CA LEU A 88 4.37 -8.35 1.91
C LEU A 88 4.17 -9.61 1.06
N LEU A 89 2.99 -10.21 1.10
CA LEU A 89 2.61 -11.40 0.33
C LEU A 89 2.12 -11.03 -1.06
N GLY A 90 1.66 -9.80 -1.22
CA GLY A 90 1.14 -9.26 -2.45
C GLY A 90 2.11 -9.51 -3.59
N SER A 91 1.74 -10.44 -4.43
CA SER A 91 2.47 -10.73 -5.64
C SER A 91 2.40 -9.47 -6.51
N ALA A 92 3.53 -8.92 -6.87
CA ALA A 92 3.65 -8.03 -8.02
C ALA A 92 3.32 -8.81 -9.31
N THR A 93 2.12 -9.43 -9.34
CA THR A 93 1.65 -10.30 -10.42
C THR A 93 1.54 -9.57 -11.74
N LEU A 94 1.46 -8.24 -11.66
CA LEU A 94 1.37 -7.34 -12.80
C LEU A 94 2.64 -6.48 -12.97
N ALA A 95 3.74 -6.84 -12.32
CA ALA A 95 5.00 -6.12 -12.47
C ALA A 95 5.45 -6.09 -13.94
N GLY A 96 5.79 -4.90 -14.44
CA GLY A 96 6.16 -4.67 -15.82
C GLY A 96 4.98 -4.57 -16.81
N ARG A 97 3.74 -4.75 -16.34
CA ARG A 97 2.54 -4.53 -17.15
C ARG A 97 2.07 -3.08 -17.05
N ARG A 98 1.51 -2.58 -18.14
CA ARG A 98 0.99 -1.21 -18.26
C ARG A 98 -0.48 -1.24 -18.56
N PHE A 99 -1.28 -0.52 -17.77
CA PHE A 99 -2.71 -0.44 -17.96
C PHE A 99 -3.19 1.01 -18.06
N VAL A 100 -4.20 1.21 -18.89
CA VAL A 100 -4.97 2.46 -18.92
C VAL A 100 -6.33 2.19 -18.32
N VAL A 101 -6.76 3.05 -17.39
CA VAL A 101 -8.09 2.98 -16.78
C VAL A 101 -8.82 4.29 -17.03
N THR A 102 -10.09 4.24 -17.44
CA THR A 102 -10.91 5.44 -17.54
C THR A 102 -11.83 5.56 -16.33
N ALA A 103 -12.09 6.77 -15.88
CA ALA A 103 -13.04 7.06 -14.81
C ALA A 103 -13.90 8.30 -15.19
N GLY A 104 -15.23 8.11 -15.27
CA GLY A 104 -16.17 9.22 -15.51
C GLY A 104 -16.40 10.08 -14.24
N ALA A 105 -17.23 11.14 -14.30
CA ALA A 105 -18.03 11.51 -15.45
C ALA A 105 -17.28 12.49 -16.37
N THR A 106 -17.58 12.47 -17.66
CA THR A 106 -17.27 13.57 -18.59
C THR A 106 -18.35 14.64 -18.56
N ILE A 107 -18.02 15.80 -19.06
CA ILE A 107 -18.90 16.97 -19.11
C ILE A 107 -18.92 17.50 -20.54
N GLU A 108 -20.10 17.57 -21.13
CA GLU A 108 -20.31 18.15 -22.46
C GLU A 108 -20.96 19.53 -22.33
N ALA A 109 -20.20 20.58 -22.59
CA ALA A 109 -20.69 21.93 -22.48
C ALA A 109 -21.75 22.24 -23.55
N ILE A 110 -22.91 22.77 -23.14
CA ILE A 110 -23.92 23.32 -24.02
C ILE A 110 -23.62 24.81 -24.27
N ASP A 111 -23.27 25.52 -23.21
CA ASP A 111 -22.88 26.92 -23.20
C ASP A 111 -21.91 27.15 -22.02
N PRO A 112 -21.42 28.38 -21.76
CA PRO A 112 -20.50 28.64 -20.66
C PRO A 112 -21.03 28.29 -19.26
N VAL A 113 -22.35 28.08 -19.10
CA VAL A 113 -23.00 27.84 -17.80
C VAL A 113 -23.56 26.42 -17.70
N ARG A 114 -24.12 25.88 -18.76
CA ARG A 114 -24.85 24.60 -18.76
C ARG A 114 -24.05 23.51 -19.46
N TYR A 115 -24.19 22.29 -18.95
CA TYR A 115 -23.53 21.12 -19.51
C TYR A 115 -24.39 19.85 -19.31
N ILE A 116 -24.13 18.84 -20.12
CA ILE A 116 -24.64 17.49 -19.95
C ILE A 116 -23.57 16.65 -19.30
N SER A 117 -23.96 15.82 -18.34
CA SER A 117 -23.09 14.85 -17.68
C SER A 117 -23.92 13.65 -17.23
N ASN A 118 -23.27 12.65 -16.62
CA ASN A 118 -23.92 11.49 -16.03
C ASN A 118 -23.64 11.37 -14.51
N HIS A 119 -24.30 10.43 -13.86
CA HIS A 119 -24.18 10.23 -12.40
C HIS A 119 -22.93 9.47 -11.96
N SER A 120 -21.99 9.17 -12.86
CA SER A 120 -20.76 8.49 -12.48
C SER A 120 -19.95 9.31 -11.49
N THR A 121 -19.49 8.67 -10.44
CA THR A 121 -18.63 9.27 -9.40
C THR A 121 -17.15 8.97 -9.60
N GLY A 122 -16.81 8.13 -10.58
CA GLY A 122 -15.45 7.66 -10.82
C GLY A 122 -14.93 6.59 -9.85
N LYS A 123 -15.65 6.30 -8.77
CA LYS A 123 -15.17 5.42 -7.68
C LYS A 123 -14.69 4.05 -8.15
N MET A 124 -15.39 3.44 -9.11
CA MET A 124 -15.01 2.12 -9.63
C MET A 124 -13.68 2.18 -10.39
N GLY A 125 -13.51 3.14 -11.30
CA GLY A 125 -12.26 3.32 -12.04
C GLY A 125 -11.07 3.60 -11.11
N TYR A 126 -11.27 4.44 -10.09
CA TYR A 126 -10.24 4.72 -9.08
C TYR A 126 -9.88 3.47 -8.26
N ALA A 127 -10.86 2.67 -7.85
CA ALA A 127 -10.61 1.43 -7.12
C ALA A 127 -9.85 0.41 -7.97
N VAL A 128 -10.23 0.27 -9.24
CA VAL A 128 -9.53 -0.63 -10.19
C VAL A 128 -8.10 -0.16 -10.43
N ALA A 129 -7.89 1.14 -10.66
CA ALA A 129 -6.55 1.71 -10.86
C ALA A 129 -5.65 1.47 -9.64
N GLY A 130 -6.18 1.69 -8.44
CA GLY A 130 -5.44 1.44 -7.19
C GLY A 130 -5.07 -0.03 -7.01
N GLU A 131 -5.99 -0.96 -7.31
CA GLU A 131 -5.72 -2.41 -7.21
C GLU A 131 -4.68 -2.88 -8.23
N LEU A 132 -4.73 -2.37 -9.46
CA LEU A 132 -3.73 -2.68 -10.48
C LEU A 132 -2.33 -2.17 -10.06
N ALA A 133 -2.25 -0.95 -9.54
CA ALA A 133 -1.00 -0.38 -9.04
C ALA A 133 -0.47 -1.15 -7.82
N ALA A 134 -1.34 -1.54 -6.87
CA ALA A 134 -0.97 -2.36 -5.72
C ALA A 134 -0.41 -3.73 -6.14
N ARG A 135 -0.82 -4.25 -7.31
CA ARG A 135 -0.25 -5.47 -7.92
C ARG A 135 1.01 -5.23 -8.76
N GLY A 136 1.56 -4.03 -8.73
CA GLY A 136 2.83 -3.69 -9.38
C GLY A 136 2.71 -3.27 -10.85
N ALA A 137 1.51 -3.02 -11.36
CA ALA A 137 1.33 -2.48 -12.69
C ALA A 137 1.67 -0.98 -12.74
N ALA A 138 2.19 -0.51 -13.86
CA ALA A 138 2.20 0.91 -14.18
C ALA A 138 0.81 1.30 -14.73
N VAL A 139 0.12 2.21 -14.05
CA VAL A 139 -1.27 2.56 -14.34
C VAL A 139 -1.41 4.02 -14.72
N THR A 140 -2.00 4.28 -15.87
CA THR A 140 -2.46 5.62 -16.28
C THR A 140 -3.97 5.69 -16.11
N LEU A 141 -4.43 6.56 -15.21
CA LEU A 141 -5.85 6.82 -14.95
C LEU A 141 -6.30 8.09 -15.68
N VAL A 142 -7.07 7.93 -16.75
CA VAL A 142 -7.70 9.04 -17.46
C VAL A 142 -9.02 9.35 -16.77
N SER A 143 -9.07 10.48 -16.08
CA SER A 143 -10.18 10.82 -15.18
C SER A 143 -10.95 12.05 -15.64
N GLY A 144 -12.26 11.90 -15.75
CA GLY A 144 -13.18 13.01 -15.74
C GLY A 144 -13.18 13.73 -14.39
N ARG A 145 -13.97 14.77 -14.27
CA ARG A 145 -14.01 15.63 -13.08
C ARG A 145 -14.53 14.87 -11.85
N THR A 146 -13.71 14.81 -10.80
CA THR A 146 -14.03 14.14 -9.52
C THR A 146 -13.28 14.78 -8.36
N ASN A 147 -13.76 14.57 -7.14
CA ASN A 147 -13.09 14.96 -5.90
C ASN A 147 -12.31 13.80 -5.25
N LEU A 148 -12.17 12.66 -5.95
CA LEU A 148 -11.43 11.51 -5.42
C LEU A 148 -9.92 11.81 -5.43
N ALA A 149 -9.25 11.40 -4.36
CA ALA A 149 -7.79 11.43 -4.30
C ALA A 149 -7.20 10.39 -5.27
N THR A 150 -6.12 10.75 -5.94
CA THR A 150 -5.41 9.81 -6.82
C THR A 150 -4.83 8.66 -5.99
N PRO A 151 -5.06 7.40 -6.35
CA PRO A 151 -4.45 6.26 -5.66
C PRO A 151 -2.91 6.31 -5.75
N GLU A 152 -2.25 5.77 -4.73
CA GLU A 152 -0.79 5.69 -4.70
C GLU A 152 -0.26 4.84 -5.88
N GLY A 153 0.81 5.32 -6.52
CA GLY A 153 1.43 4.63 -7.66
C GLY A 153 0.65 4.72 -8.97
N VAL A 154 -0.35 5.60 -9.08
CA VAL A 154 -1.16 5.80 -10.29
C VAL A 154 -0.85 7.17 -10.90
N ASP A 155 -0.56 7.18 -12.20
CA ASP A 155 -0.41 8.41 -12.98
C ASP A 155 -1.79 8.88 -13.46
N ARG A 156 -2.23 10.06 -13.00
CA ARG A 156 -3.54 10.63 -13.34
C ARG A 156 -3.45 11.65 -14.47
N VAL A 157 -4.35 11.52 -15.42
CA VAL A 157 -4.57 12.48 -16.51
C VAL A 157 -6.01 13.01 -16.40
N ASP A 158 -6.15 14.30 -16.09
CA ASP A 158 -7.46 14.94 -15.97
C ASP A 158 -7.98 15.36 -17.35
N VAL A 159 -9.28 15.09 -17.59
CA VAL A 159 -10.00 15.43 -18.82
C VAL A 159 -11.37 16.01 -18.48
N VAL A 160 -11.99 16.68 -19.44
CA VAL A 160 -13.30 17.31 -19.25
C VAL A 160 -14.35 16.63 -20.11
N SER A 161 -14.18 16.63 -21.43
CA SER A 161 -15.14 16.08 -22.39
C SER A 161 -14.87 14.60 -22.70
N ALA A 162 -15.83 13.95 -23.34
CA ALA A 162 -15.66 12.60 -23.87
C ALA A 162 -14.59 12.58 -24.97
N GLU A 163 -14.47 13.63 -25.75
CA GLU A 163 -13.42 13.76 -26.77
C GLU A 163 -12.03 13.87 -26.14
N ASP A 164 -11.88 14.66 -25.06
CA ASP A 164 -10.62 14.72 -24.30
C ASP A 164 -10.26 13.36 -23.74
N MET A 165 -11.25 12.65 -23.17
CA MET A 165 -11.07 11.30 -22.62
C MET A 165 -10.65 10.31 -23.69
N TYR A 166 -11.28 10.36 -24.86
CA TYR A 166 -10.90 9.52 -26.00
C TYR A 166 -9.45 9.77 -26.42
N ASN A 167 -9.09 11.04 -26.67
CA ASN A 167 -7.75 11.41 -27.12
C ASN A 167 -6.67 11.04 -26.09
N ALA A 168 -6.91 11.32 -24.81
CA ALA A 168 -5.99 10.97 -23.73
C ALA A 168 -5.85 9.44 -23.56
N THR A 169 -6.96 8.70 -23.71
CA THR A 169 -6.96 7.24 -23.60
C THR A 169 -6.21 6.60 -24.76
N VAL A 170 -6.45 7.02 -26.01
CA VAL A 170 -5.74 6.51 -27.19
C VAL A 170 -4.23 6.76 -27.06
N LYS A 171 -3.84 7.97 -26.67
CA LYS A 171 -2.43 8.31 -26.44
C LYS A 171 -1.80 7.46 -25.33
N ALA A 172 -2.48 7.27 -24.20
CA ALA A 172 -2.00 6.46 -23.09
C ALA A 172 -1.93 4.96 -23.42
N PHE A 173 -2.79 4.50 -24.34
CA PHE A 173 -2.86 3.11 -24.76
C PHE A 173 -1.67 2.69 -25.64
N GLU A 174 -0.95 3.63 -26.25
CA GLU A 174 0.27 3.31 -27.01
C GLU A 174 1.30 2.60 -26.12
N GLY A 175 1.47 1.30 -26.37
CA GLY A 175 2.37 0.42 -25.61
C GLY A 175 1.82 -0.02 -24.25
N ALA A 176 0.51 0.12 -23.97
CA ALA A 176 -0.14 -0.51 -22.83
C ALA A 176 -0.48 -1.97 -23.13
N ASP A 177 -0.49 -2.81 -22.09
CA ASP A 177 -0.89 -4.23 -22.19
C ASP A 177 -2.41 -4.40 -22.15
N GLY A 178 -3.14 -3.41 -21.65
CA GLY A 178 -4.59 -3.44 -21.59
C GLY A 178 -5.23 -2.11 -21.19
N ALA A 179 -6.54 -1.99 -21.46
CA ALA A 179 -7.36 -0.87 -20.99
C ALA A 179 -8.63 -1.38 -20.33
N ILE A 180 -9.09 -0.64 -19.31
CA ILE A 180 -10.34 -0.88 -18.58
C ILE A 180 -11.15 0.42 -18.63
N MET A 181 -12.34 0.35 -19.26
CA MET A 181 -13.18 1.52 -19.54
C MET A 181 -14.56 1.38 -18.89
#